data_dd0c5bdcc65c41be6b38bbe30d8c861d
#
_entry.id   dd0c5bdcc65c41be6b38bbe30d8c861d
#
_cell.length_a   1.000
_cell.length_b   1.000
_cell.length_c   1.000
_cell.angle_alpha   90.00
_cell.angle_beta   90.00
_cell.angle_gamma   90.00
#
_symmetry.space_group_name_H-M   'P 1'
#
loop_
_entity.id
_entity.type
_entity.pdbx_description
1 polymer ?
#
loop_
_entity_poly.entity_id
_entity_poly.type
_entity_poly.pdbx_seq_one_letter_code
_entity_poly.pdbx_strand_id
1 'polypeptide(L)'
;KDSMDFKNSSWNHRYDRLLRKKVLQASPENALTPAWGQEVTLKMQGVLEDRTVVEKDCKLVFVIGEGDVNQALEECTISMKQGEIALLLADSQYTYGHLGREPDIPAWAPLLYQLELLDFREKLEPLSLPIPDRIRIGNQKRERGNFYFQREEYGMAAQAYCMALDMLTTHTNDSQRCASEEEDEEVNDYRVKCLNNLAAAQLKLGQVDEALHTSRDVLFLDPQNVKALFRKGKLLSDKGEYEEAMETLKKALKLEPSTKVRGPIMKYSFFTIISLSVYISSKY
;
A
#
# COMPACT_ATOMS: atom_id res chain seq x y z
N LYS A 1 -26.90 -18.44 -27.43
CA LYS A 1 -26.24 -18.99 -26.21
C LYS A 1 -24.89 -19.54 -26.66
N ASP A 2 -23.98 -18.64 -27.02
CA ASP A 2 -22.60 -19.04 -27.32
C ASP A 2 -21.82 -18.96 -26.02
N SER A 3 -21.56 -20.13 -25.42
CA SER A 3 -20.51 -20.26 -24.42
C SER A 3 -19.21 -19.85 -25.10
N MET A 4 -18.51 -18.85 -24.59
CA MET A 4 -17.16 -18.55 -25.04
C MET A 4 -16.30 -19.80 -24.83
N ASP A 5 -15.96 -20.44 -25.93
CA ASP A 5 -15.16 -21.66 -25.90
C ASP A 5 -13.68 -21.25 -25.70
N PHE A 6 -13.26 -21.16 -24.42
CA PHE A 6 -11.89 -20.82 -24.02
C PHE A 6 -10.85 -21.89 -24.37
N LYS A 7 -11.26 -22.93 -25.14
CA LYS A 7 -10.43 -24.12 -25.39
C LYS A 7 -9.54 -24.05 -26.63
N ASN A 8 -9.50 -22.97 -27.42
CA ASN A 8 -8.78 -22.97 -28.70
C ASN A 8 -7.49 -22.12 -28.70
N SER A 9 -6.48 -22.80 -28.90
CA SER A 9 -5.13 -22.81 -29.54
C SER A 9 -4.35 -21.50 -29.84
N SER A 10 -4.77 -20.30 -29.44
CA SER A 10 -4.02 -19.05 -29.71
C SER A 10 -3.59 -18.29 -28.44
N TRP A 11 -3.69 -18.93 -27.28
CA TRP A 11 -3.28 -18.35 -26.01
C TRP A 11 -1.81 -18.69 -25.72
N ASN A 12 -0.99 -17.69 -25.44
CA ASN A 12 0.37 -17.90 -24.95
C ASN A 12 0.34 -18.17 -23.44
N HIS A 13 0.91 -19.29 -23.02
CA HIS A 13 1.09 -19.67 -21.63
C HIS A 13 2.49 -19.27 -21.18
N ARG A 14 2.63 -18.41 -20.17
CA ARG A 14 3.95 -17.94 -19.76
C ARG A 14 4.59 -18.77 -18.65
N TYR A 15 3.86 -19.25 -17.65
CA TYR A 15 4.44 -20.02 -16.53
C TYR A 15 3.59 -21.21 -16.11
N ASP A 16 2.30 -21.06 -16.13
CA ASP A 16 1.32 -22.08 -15.83
C ASP A 16 0.07 -21.80 -16.68
N ARG A 17 -0.91 -22.67 -16.59
CA ARG A 17 -2.17 -22.47 -17.31
C ARG A 17 -3.09 -21.43 -16.70
N LEU A 18 -2.67 -20.79 -15.60
CA LEU A 18 -3.46 -19.87 -14.79
C LEU A 18 -3.40 -18.42 -15.30
N LEU A 19 -2.37 -18.09 -16.08
CA LEU A 19 -2.22 -16.77 -16.71
C LEU A 19 -2.05 -16.95 -18.22
N ARG A 20 -3.04 -16.51 -19.01
CA ARG A 20 -3.09 -16.72 -20.46
C ARG A 20 -3.31 -15.40 -21.18
N LYS A 21 -2.43 -15.10 -22.13
CA LYS A 21 -2.48 -13.90 -22.97
C LYS A 21 -2.82 -14.25 -24.39
N LYS A 22 -3.69 -13.44 -25.02
CA LYS A 22 -4.00 -13.52 -26.46
C LYS A 22 -3.89 -12.12 -27.06
N VAL A 23 -2.97 -11.95 -28.00
CA VAL A 23 -2.84 -10.68 -28.72
C VAL A 23 -4.00 -10.53 -29.69
N LEU A 24 -4.72 -9.40 -29.60
CA LEU A 24 -5.80 -9.01 -30.50
C LEU A 24 -5.27 -8.15 -31.63
N GLN A 25 -4.41 -7.19 -31.28
CA GLN A 25 -3.74 -6.32 -32.23
C GLN A 25 -2.26 -6.25 -31.89
N ALA A 26 -1.44 -6.71 -32.81
CA ALA A 26 0.02 -6.65 -32.65
C ALA A 26 0.52 -5.23 -32.92
N SER A 27 1.57 -4.87 -32.18
CA SER A 27 2.33 -3.65 -32.43
C SER A 27 3.23 -3.78 -33.67
N PRO A 28 3.74 -2.66 -34.22
CA PRO A 28 4.81 -2.70 -35.22
C PRO A 28 6.00 -3.55 -34.77
N GLU A 29 6.71 -4.17 -35.72
CA GLU A 29 7.84 -5.07 -35.41
C GLU A 29 8.91 -4.41 -34.52
N ASN A 30 9.17 -3.13 -34.73
CA ASN A 30 10.17 -2.35 -34.00
C ASN A 30 9.70 -1.80 -32.66
N ALA A 31 8.45 -2.06 -32.25
CA ALA A 31 7.93 -1.57 -30.99
C ALA A 31 8.66 -2.23 -29.81
N LEU A 32 9.00 -1.41 -28.83
CA LEU A 32 9.74 -1.82 -27.64
C LEU A 32 8.78 -2.41 -26.57
N THR A 33 9.36 -3.20 -25.68
CA THR A 33 8.69 -3.72 -24.47
C THR A 33 9.20 -2.96 -23.25
N PRO A 34 8.35 -2.71 -22.24
CA PRO A 34 8.80 -2.12 -20.98
C PRO A 34 9.68 -3.09 -20.19
N ALA A 35 10.48 -2.53 -19.29
CA ALA A 35 11.33 -3.26 -18.35
C ALA A 35 10.87 -3.07 -16.90
N TRP A 36 11.36 -3.90 -16.00
CA TRP A 36 11.18 -3.74 -14.57
C TRP A 36 11.69 -2.36 -14.11
N GLY A 37 10.92 -1.70 -13.25
CA GLY A 37 11.24 -0.37 -12.74
C GLY A 37 10.77 0.79 -13.62
N GLN A 38 10.30 0.52 -14.84
CA GLN A 38 9.74 1.56 -15.70
C GLN A 38 8.27 1.87 -15.37
N GLU A 39 7.90 3.13 -15.50
CA GLU A 39 6.52 3.59 -15.40
C GLU A 39 5.80 3.31 -16.71
N VAL A 40 4.64 2.67 -16.62
CA VAL A 40 3.82 2.32 -17.77
C VAL A 40 2.46 3.00 -17.71
N THR A 41 1.90 3.28 -18.87
CA THR A 41 0.53 3.73 -19.04
C THR A 41 -0.25 2.65 -19.77
N LEU A 42 -1.18 2.03 -19.05
CA LEU A 42 -2.01 0.93 -19.53
C LEU A 42 -3.46 1.36 -19.55
N LYS A 43 -4.15 1.13 -20.68
CA LYS A 43 -5.60 1.21 -20.74
C LYS A 43 -6.16 -0.18 -20.49
N MET A 44 -7.12 -0.30 -19.58
CA MET A 44 -7.66 -1.60 -19.21
C MET A 44 -9.16 -1.60 -18.94
N GLN A 45 -9.77 -2.76 -19.18
CA GLN A 45 -11.11 -3.09 -18.74
C GLN A 45 -11.09 -4.54 -18.22
N GLY A 46 -11.72 -4.80 -17.05
CA GLY A 46 -11.81 -6.12 -16.45
C GLY A 46 -13.26 -6.59 -16.31
N VAL A 47 -13.50 -7.86 -16.66
CA VAL A 47 -14.83 -8.47 -16.57
C VAL A 47 -14.75 -9.84 -15.89
N LEU A 48 -15.83 -10.20 -15.21
CA LEU A 48 -16.06 -11.55 -14.67
C LEU A 48 -16.48 -12.53 -15.79
N GLU A 49 -16.57 -13.81 -15.47
CA GLU A 49 -16.99 -14.88 -16.39
C GLU A 49 -18.40 -14.64 -16.95
N ASP A 50 -19.30 -14.06 -16.17
CA ASP A 50 -20.66 -13.70 -16.60
C ASP A 50 -20.73 -12.39 -17.43
N ARG A 51 -19.56 -11.82 -17.75
CA ARG A 51 -19.38 -10.53 -18.47
C ARG A 51 -19.75 -9.29 -17.67
N THR A 52 -19.96 -9.39 -16.37
CA THR A 52 -20.12 -8.23 -15.50
C THR A 52 -18.82 -7.41 -15.50
N VAL A 53 -18.90 -6.13 -15.85
CA VAL A 53 -17.76 -5.22 -15.83
C VAL A 53 -17.49 -4.81 -14.39
N VAL A 54 -16.36 -5.23 -13.86
CA VAL A 54 -15.91 -4.92 -12.49
C VAL A 54 -14.81 -3.87 -12.46
N GLU A 55 -14.03 -3.79 -13.53
CA GLU A 55 -13.05 -2.72 -13.74
C GLU A 55 -13.38 -2.04 -15.05
N LYS A 56 -13.86 -0.80 -14.93
CA LYS A 56 -14.31 -0.01 -16.09
C LYS A 56 -13.11 0.38 -16.94
N ASP A 57 -13.38 0.72 -18.21
CA ASP A 57 -12.37 1.27 -19.11
C ASP A 57 -11.68 2.47 -18.46
N CYS A 58 -10.46 2.26 -18.02
CA CYS A 58 -9.67 3.25 -17.31
C CYS A 58 -8.21 3.23 -17.75
N LYS A 59 -7.57 4.38 -17.55
CA LYS A 59 -6.15 4.55 -17.78
C LYS A 59 -5.42 4.40 -16.45
N LEU A 60 -4.57 3.39 -16.36
CA LEU A 60 -3.70 3.15 -15.20
C LEU A 60 -2.29 3.62 -15.50
N VAL A 61 -1.66 4.26 -14.52
CA VAL A 61 -0.25 4.58 -14.53
C VAL A 61 0.38 3.93 -13.30
N PHE A 62 1.37 3.07 -13.50
CA PHE A 62 2.05 2.36 -12.41
C PHE A 62 3.48 2.00 -12.80
N VAL A 63 4.30 1.67 -11.80
CA VAL A 63 5.69 1.21 -12.01
C VAL A 63 5.72 -0.31 -11.90
N ILE A 64 6.26 -0.97 -12.94
CA ILE A 64 6.36 -2.43 -12.96
C ILE A 64 7.30 -2.91 -11.83
N GLY A 65 6.79 -3.81 -10.98
CA GLY A 65 7.52 -4.40 -9.86
C GLY A 65 7.33 -3.69 -8.52
N GLU A 66 6.55 -2.62 -8.47
CA GLU A 66 6.25 -1.92 -7.21
C GLU A 66 4.95 -2.41 -6.54
N GLY A 67 4.21 -3.34 -7.15
CA GLY A 67 3.00 -3.90 -6.57
C GLY A 67 1.81 -2.93 -6.54
N ASP A 68 1.84 -1.88 -7.35
CA ASP A 68 0.77 -0.88 -7.45
C ASP A 68 -0.53 -1.47 -7.99
N VAL A 69 -0.43 -2.51 -8.81
CA VAL A 69 -1.53 -3.26 -9.41
C VAL A 69 -1.47 -4.74 -9.03
N ASN A 70 -2.44 -5.54 -9.47
CA ASN A 70 -2.35 -6.99 -9.25
C ASN A 70 -1.27 -7.63 -10.14
N GLN A 71 -0.76 -8.78 -9.70
CA GLN A 71 0.35 -9.48 -10.37
C GLN A 71 0.02 -9.82 -11.83
N ALA A 72 -1.24 -10.13 -12.16
CA ALA A 72 -1.62 -10.45 -13.53
C ALA A 72 -1.35 -9.28 -14.49
N LEU A 73 -1.63 -8.05 -14.07
CA LEU A 73 -1.39 -6.86 -14.86
C LEU A 73 0.10 -6.59 -15.03
N GLU A 74 0.91 -6.71 -13.97
CA GLU A 74 2.37 -6.54 -14.07
C GLU A 74 3.00 -7.57 -15.01
N GLU A 75 2.70 -8.85 -14.82
CA GLU A 75 3.24 -9.95 -15.63
C GLU A 75 2.82 -9.86 -17.11
N CYS A 76 1.60 -9.42 -17.38
CA CYS A 76 1.15 -9.23 -18.75
C CYS A 76 1.87 -8.02 -19.38
N THR A 77 1.89 -6.89 -18.70
CA THR A 77 2.40 -5.62 -19.23
C THR A 77 3.87 -5.72 -19.63
N ILE A 78 4.71 -6.36 -18.81
CA ILE A 78 6.13 -6.57 -19.14
C ILE A 78 6.35 -7.41 -20.40
N SER A 79 5.32 -8.16 -20.83
CA SER A 79 5.35 -8.98 -22.05
C SER A 79 4.74 -8.29 -23.26
N MET A 80 4.13 -7.13 -23.08
CA MET A 80 3.47 -6.37 -24.15
C MET A 80 4.46 -5.45 -24.86
N LYS A 81 4.19 -5.17 -26.12
CA LYS A 81 4.85 -4.12 -26.88
C LYS A 81 3.99 -2.84 -26.85
N GLN A 82 4.62 -1.69 -26.93
CA GLN A 82 3.92 -0.41 -27.03
C GLN A 82 2.92 -0.41 -28.20
N GLY A 83 1.66 -0.05 -27.95
CA GLY A 83 0.57 -0.08 -28.92
C GLY A 83 -0.09 -1.46 -29.10
N GLU A 84 0.34 -2.48 -28.36
CA GLU A 84 -0.29 -3.80 -28.39
C GLU A 84 -1.63 -3.79 -27.66
N ILE A 85 -2.63 -4.46 -28.26
CA ILE A 85 -3.90 -4.76 -27.59
C ILE A 85 -4.00 -6.27 -27.36
N ALA A 86 -4.25 -6.68 -26.14
CA ALA A 86 -4.31 -8.07 -25.74
C ALA A 86 -5.50 -8.36 -24.81
N LEU A 87 -5.96 -9.62 -24.84
CA LEU A 87 -6.77 -10.21 -23.79
C LEU A 87 -5.86 -10.94 -22.81
N LEU A 88 -6.16 -10.80 -21.53
CA LEU A 88 -5.50 -11.50 -20.45
C LEU A 88 -6.57 -12.24 -19.63
N LEU A 89 -6.53 -13.56 -19.64
CA LEU A 89 -7.32 -14.38 -18.73
C LEU A 89 -6.44 -14.74 -17.54
N ALA A 90 -6.82 -14.26 -16.37
CA ALA A 90 -6.09 -14.41 -15.13
C ALA A 90 -6.90 -15.21 -14.11
N ASP A 91 -6.30 -16.25 -13.55
CA ASP A 91 -6.82 -16.93 -12.36
C ASP A 91 -6.82 -15.98 -11.16
N SER A 92 -7.69 -16.25 -10.21
CA SER A 92 -7.83 -15.46 -9.00
C SER A 92 -6.53 -15.30 -8.20
N GLN A 93 -5.62 -16.27 -8.25
CA GLN A 93 -4.34 -16.23 -7.55
C GLN A 93 -3.45 -15.05 -8.00
N TYR A 94 -3.58 -14.64 -9.25
CA TYR A 94 -2.86 -13.50 -9.81
C TYR A 94 -3.60 -12.17 -9.66
N THR A 95 -4.84 -12.20 -9.15
CA THR A 95 -5.71 -11.02 -9.04
C THR A 95 -6.15 -10.78 -7.60
N TYR A 96 -7.36 -11.17 -7.22
CA TYR A 96 -7.97 -10.86 -5.93
C TYR A 96 -8.06 -12.07 -4.97
N GLY A 97 -7.65 -13.27 -5.41
CA GLY A 97 -7.50 -14.47 -4.57
C GLY A 97 -8.76 -14.94 -3.87
N HIS A 98 -8.55 -15.54 -2.72
CA HIS A 98 -9.60 -16.15 -1.89
C HIS A 98 -10.51 -15.13 -1.19
N LEU A 99 -10.12 -13.88 -1.10
CA LEU A 99 -10.93 -12.82 -0.49
C LEU A 99 -11.81 -12.09 -1.51
N GLY A 100 -11.42 -12.09 -2.80
CA GLY A 100 -12.08 -11.26 -3.80
C GLY A 100 -11.88 -9.76 -3.53
N ARG A 101 -12.80 -8.94 -4.02
CA ARG A 101 -12.91 -7.50 -3.72
C ARG A 101 -14.38 -7.14 -3.56
N GLU A 102 -14.79 -6.80 -2.36
CA GLU A 102 -16.17 -6.36 -2.14
C GLU A 102 -16.41 -4.95 -2.71
N PRO A 103 -17.61 -4.69 -3.24
CA PRO A 103 -18.75 -5.60 -3.36
C PRO A 103 -18.84 -6.32 -4.70
N ASP A 104 -17.85 -6.19 -5.60
CA ASP A 104 -17.99 -6.45 -7.04
C ASP A 104 -17.21 -7.65 -7.56
N ILE A 105 -16.19 -8.15 -6.86
CA ILE A 105 -15.41 -9.32 -7.28
C ILE A 105 -15.51 -10.42 -6.22
N PRO A 106 -16.21 -11.54 -6.53
CA PRO A 106 -16.32 -12.67 -5.63
C PRO A 106 -14.97 -13.33 -5.30
N ALA A 107 -14.93 -14.04 -4.16
CA ALA A 107 -13.81 -14.90 -3.82
C ALA A 107 -13.55 -15.93 -4.95
N TRP A 108 -12.28 -16.17 -5.24
CA TRP A 108 -11.83 -17.13 -6.27
C TRP A 108 -12.28 -16.82 -7.71
N ALA A 109 -12.75 -15.61 -7.99
CA ALA A 109 -13.21 -15.25 -9.31
C ALA A 109 -12.04 -15.04 -10.28
N PRO A 110 -11.98 -15.75 -11.42
CA PRO A 110 -11.08 -15.43 -12.50
C PRO A 110 -11.54 -14.15 -13.20
N LEU A 111 -10.60 -13.40 -13.76
CA LEU A 111 -10.88 -12.17 -14.49
C LEU A 111 -10.37 -12.24 -15.92
N LEU A 112 -11.16 -11.68 -16.82
CA LEU A 112 -10.75 -11.44 -18.19
C LEU A 112 -10.52 -9.93 -18.36
N TYR A 113 -9.28 -9.56 -18.68
CA TYR A 113 -8.89 -8.20 -18.99
C TYR A 113 -8.74 -7.98 -20.48
N GLN A 114 -9.17 -6.82 -20.95
CA GLN A 114 -8.70 -6.24 -22.21
C GLN A 114 -7.71 -5.14 -21.87
N LEU A 115 -6.51 -5.23 -22.43
CA LEU A 115 -5.37 -4.37 -22.12
C LEU A 115 -4.84 -3.73 -23.39
N GLU A 116 -4.45 -2.46 -23.30
CA GLU A 116 -3.74 -1.73 -24.35
C GLU A 116 -2.55 -1.01 -23.71
N LEU A 117 -1.32 -1.37 -24.10
CA LEU A 117 -0.11 -0.66 -23.63
C LEU A 117 0.07 0.62 -24.42
N LEU A 118 -0.25 1.75 -23.80
CA LEU A 118 -0.21 3.04 -24.46
C LEU A 118 1.20 3.61 -24.52
N ASP A 119 1.92 3.59 -23.39
CA ASP A 119 3.25 4.21 -23.27
C ASP A 119 4.01 3.63 -22.10
N PHE A 120 5.34 3.83 -22.10
CA PHE A 120 6.20 3.57 -20.94
C PHE A 120 7.44 4.47 -20.97
N ARG A 121 7.99 4.75 -19.80
CA ARG A 121 9.16 5.63 -19.64
C ARG A 121 9.93 5.25 -18.37
N GLU A 122 11.13 5.80 -18.24
CA GLU A 122 11.88 5.71 -16.99
C GLU A 122 11.08 6.37 -15.85
N LYS A 123 11.08 5.72 -14.69
CA LYS A 123 10.49 6.27 -13.48
C LYS A 123 11.18 7.59 -13.13
N LEU A 124 10.40 8.63 -12.94
CA LEU A 124 10.93 9.92 -12.50
C LEU A 124 11.33 9.87 -11.03
N GLU A 125 12.45 10.51 -10.70
CA GLU A 125 12.84 10.72 -9.31
C GLU A 125 11.79 11.55 -8.57
N PRO A 126 11.37 11.13 -7.35
CA PRO A 126 10.32 11.82 -6.59
C PRO A 126 10.55 13.32 -6.48
N LEU A 127 11.79 13.72 -6.25
CA LEU A 127 12.17 15.13 -6.05
C LEU A 127 12.12 15.97 -7.34
N SER A 128 12.08 15.34 -8.51
CA SER A 128 11.89 16.04 -9.79
C SER A 128 10.41 16.36 -10.08
N LEU A 129 9.48 15.74 -9.34
CA LEU A 129 8.05 15.92 -9.52
C LEU A 129 7.53 17.14 -8.73
N PRO A 130 6.49 17.83 -9.24
CA PRO A 130 5.74 18.81 -8.46
C PRO A 130 5.15 18.18 -7.19
N ILE A 131 5.05 18.96 -6.10
CA ILE A 131 4.52 18.49 -4.82
C ILE A 131 3.12 17.86 -4.95
N PRO A 132 2.14 18.45 -5.67
CA PRO A 132 0.82 17.82 -5.85
C PRO A 132 0.89 16.43 -6.50
N ASP A 133 1.78 16.21 -7.47
CA ASP A 133 1.97 14.90 -8.09
C ASP A 133 2.58 13.90 -7.12
N ARG A 134 3.55 14.33 -6.30
CA ARG A 134 4.16 13.50 -5.26
C ARG A 134 3.13 13.06 -4.23
N ILE A 135 2.27 13.99 -3.77
CA ILE A 135 1.17 13.70 -2.84
C ILE A 135 0.19 12.71 -3.47
N ARG A 136 -0.21 12.94 -4.72
CA ARG A 136 -1.13 12.06 -5.45
C ARG A 136 -0.57 10.63 -5.56
N ILE A 137 0.67 10.48 -6.02
CA ILE A 137 1.33 9.17 -6.17
C ILE A 137 1.57 8.53 -4.81
N GLY A 138 2.06 9.29 -3.83
CA GLY A 138 2.26 8.82 -2.46
C GLY A 138 0.97 8.31 -1.82
N ASN A 139 -0.14 9.05 -2.01
CA ASN A 139 -1.44 8.62 -1.53
C ASN A 139 -1.93 7.34 -2.25
N GLN A 140 -1.72 7.23 -3.56
CA GLN A 140 -2.06 6.03 -4.33
C GLN A 140 -1.33 4.79 -3.78
N LYS A 141 -0.03 4.90 -3.48
CA LYS A 141 0.74 3.82 -2.86
C LYS A 141 0.26 3.51 -1.43
N ARG A 142 -0.11 4.53 -0.64
CA ARG A 142 -0.71 4.34 0.69
C ARG A 142 -2.02 3.56 0.61
N GLU A 143 -2.91 3.91 -0.32
CA GLU A 143 -4.16 3.19 -0.58
C GLU A 143 -3.88 1.72 -0.96
N ARG A 144 -2.87 1.48 -1.78
CA ARG A 144 -2.44 0.12 -2.11
C ARG A 144 -1.94 -0.64 -0.87
N GLY A 145 -1.20 0.04 0.00
CA GLY A 145 -0.80 -0.51 1.31
C GLY A 145 -2.01 -0.87 2.18
N ASN A 146 -3.05 -0.03 2.20
CA ASN A 146 -4.30 -0.32 2.91
C ASN A 146 -5.00 -1.57 2.35
N PHE A 147 -5.02 -1.73 1.04
CA PHE A 147 -5.54 -2.92 0.39
C PHE A 147 -4.81 -4.20 0.86
N TYR A 148 -3.48 -4.20 0.86
CA TYR A 148 -2.69 -5.33 1.36
C TYR A 148 -2.90 -5.57 2.86
N PHE A 149 -2.98 -4.49 3.66
CA PHE A 149 -3.20 -4.60 5.10
C PHE A 149 -4.53 -5.27 5.46
N GLN A 150 -5.61 -4.93 4.74
CA GLN A 150 -6.94 -5.56 4.92
C GLN A 150 -6.93 -7.05 4.58
N ARG A 151 -6.05 -7.47 3.68
CA ARG A 151 -5.84 -8.86 3.28
C ARG A 151 -4.86 -9.62 4.17
N GLU A 152 -4.39 -8.98 5.24
CA GLU A 152 -3.38 -9.52 6.15
C GLU A 152 -2.00 -9.78 5.50
N GLU A 153 -1.77 -9.23 4.32
CA GLU A 153 -0.51 -9.26 3.58
C GLU A 153 0.42 -8.14 4.10
N TYR A 154 0.77 -8.23 5.39
CA TYR A 154 1.41 -7.11 6.12
C TYR A 154 2.79 -6.74 5.60
N GLY A 155 3.53 -7.68 5.01
CA GLY A 155 4.83 -7.40 4.37
C GLY A 155 4.67 -6.51 3.15
N MET A 156 3.72 -6.83 2.25
CA MET A 156 3.40 -6.02 1.08
C MET A 156 2.82 -4.66 1.49
N ALA A 157 2.01 -4.63 2.54
CA ALA A 157 1.48 -3.37 3.09
C ALA A 157 2.60 -2.46 3.58
N ALA A 158 3.56 -2.98 4.36
CA ALA A 158 4.70 -2.22 4.86
C ALA A 158 5.55 -1.67 3.69
N GLN A 159 5.83 -2.49 2.68
CA GLN A 159 6.57 -2.07 1.49
C GLN A 159 5.86 -0.92 0.76
N ALA A 160 4.55 -1.03 0.53
CA ALA A 160 3.77 0.02 -0.13
C ALA A 160 3.75 1.33 0.67
N TYR A 161 3.68 1.25 2.01
CA TYR A 161 3.78 2.44 2.87
C TYR A 161 5.17 3.07 2.84
N CYS A 162 6.25 2.28 2.78
CA CYS A 162 7.61 2.80 2.61
C CYS A 162 7.75 3.53 1.27
N MET A 163 7.28 2.94 0.16
CA MET A 163 7.30 3.60 -1.15
C MET A 163 6.47 4.89 -1.16
N ALA A 164 5.34 4.93 -0.43
CA ALA A 164 4.56 6.16 -0.24
C ALA A 164 5.37 7.24 0.48
N LEU A 165 6.13 6.87 1.52
CA LEU A 165 6.99 7.78 2.27
C LEU A 165 8.16 8.31 1.43
N ASP A 166 8.74 7.48 0.54
CA ASP A 166 9.78 7.89 -0.39
C ASP A 166 9.28 8.98 -1.34
N MET A 167 8.03 8.85 -1.84
CA MET A 167 7.38 9.89 -2.66
C MET A 167 7.14 11.19 -1.88
N LEU A 168 6.93 11.11 -0.56
CA LEU A 168 6.63 12.23 0.33
C LEU A 168 7.87 12.78 1.04
N THR A 169 9.09 12.45 0.57
CA THR A 169 10.33 12.97 1.14
C THR A 169 10.41 14.48 0.99
N THR A 170 10.78 15.18 2.03
CA THR A 170 11.04 16.63 2.00
C THR A 170 12.53 16.88 1.82
N HIS A 171 12.90 17.90 1.02
CA HIS A 171 14.28 18.32 0.91
C HIS A 171 14.76 18.95 2.22
N THR A 172 15.76 18.36 2.85
CA THR A 172 16.42 18.95 4.01
C THR A 172 17.49 19.96 3.64
N ASN A 173 17.93 20.02 2.36
CA ASN A 173 19.15 20.78 2.02
C ASN A 173 19.11 21.56 0.69
N ASP A 174 17.97 21.73 0.01
CA ASP A 174 18.00 22.46 -1.27
C ASP A 174 17.34 23.84 -1.12
N SER A 175 18.19 24.85 -1.02
CA SER A 175 17.85 26.29 -0.88
C SER A 175 17.14 26.88 -2.11
N GLN A 176 16.73 26.08 -3.09
CA GLN A 176 16.22 26.56 -4.37
C GLN A 176 14.74 26.34 -4.65
N ARG A 177 14.01 25.57 -3.85
CA ARG A 177 12.56 25.48 -3.95
C ARG A 177 11.93 25.71 -2.58
N CYS A 178 11.56 26.95 -2.31
CA CYS A 178 10.62 27.24 -1.23
C CYS A 178 9.28 26.62 -1.60
N ALA A 179 8.97 25.44 -1.04
CA ALA A 179 7.59 25.01 -0.92
C ALA A 179 6.85 26.04 -0.06
N SER A 180 5.58 26.27 -0.34
CA SER A 180 4.77 27.09 0.57
C SER A 180 4.60 26.35 1.91
N GLU A 181 4.42 27.07 3.01
CA GLU A 181 4.14 26.45 4.32
C GLU A 181 2.94 25.50 4.23
N GLU A 182 1.93 25.83 3.41
CA GLU A 182 0.74 25.02 3.17
C GLU A 182 1.06 23.70 2.46
N GLU A 183 1.97 23.71 1.47
CA GLU A 183 2.41 22.50 0.76
C GLU A 183 3.20 21.57 1.68
N ASP A 184 4.05 22.11 2.53
CA ASP A 184 4.82 21.33 3.51
C ASP A 184 3.90 20.74 4.59
N GLU A 185 2.87 21.45 5.02
CA GLU A 185 1.87 20.95 5.96
C GLU A 185 1.07 19.80 5.33
N GLU A 186 0.62 19.93 4.09
CA GLU A 186 -0.10 18.85 3.38
C GLU A 186 0.76 17.60 3.21
N VAL A 187 2.03 17.75 2.80
CA VAL A 187 2.97 16.63 2.71
C VAL A 187 3.13 15.92 4.05
N ASN A 188 3.31 16.70 5.14
CA ASN A 188 3.46 16.15 6.48
C ASN A 188 2.20 15.42 6.96
N ASP A 189 1.01 15.88 6.63
CA ASP A 189 -0.25 15.19 6.91
C ASP A 189 -0.30 13.79 6.27
N TYR A 190 0.08 13.69 4.99
CA TYR A 190 0.16 12.39 4.32
C TYR A 190 1.28 11.51 4.89
N ARG A 191 2.43 12.08 5.26
CA ARG A 191 3.51 11.35 5.94
C ARG A 191 3.03 10.75 7.26
N VAL A 192 2.33 11.52 8.08
CA VAL A 192 1.72 11.04 9.35
C VAL A 192 0.78 9.87 9.11
N LYS A 193 -0.08 9.95 8.08
CA LYS A 193 -0.98 8.84 7.70
C LYS A 193 -0.19 7.59 7.30
N CYS A 194 0.83 7.72 6.46
CA CYS A 194 1.66 6.59 6.00
C CYS A 194 2.43 5.97 7.17
N LEU A 195 3.09 6.77 8.01
CA LEU A 195 3.85 6.29 9.18
C LEU A 195 2.95 5.57 10.19
N ASN A 196 1.75 6.08 10.47
CA ASN A 196 0.80 5.40 11.33
C ASN A 196 0.41 4.01 10.79
N ASN A 197 0.20 3.90 9.49
CA ASN A 197 -0.15 2.64 8.85
C ASN A 197 1.04 1.68 8.81
N LEU A 198 2.24 2.19 8.52
CA LEU A 198 3.48 1.42 8.55
C LEU A 198 3.74 0.83 9.94
N ALA A 199 3.64 1.64 10.99
CA ALA A 199 3.82 1.18 12.36
C ALA A 199 2.79 0.09 12.75
N ALA A 200 1.57 0.17 12.21
CA ALA A 200 0.57 -0.89 12.41
C ALA A 200 0.93 -2.18 11.68
N ALA A 201 1.44 -2.10 10.45
CA ALA A 201 1.90 -3.26 9.69
C ALA A 201 3.13 -3.92 10.34
N GLN A 202 4.11 -3.13 10.78
CA GLN A 202 5.29 -3.60 11.50
C GLN A 202 4.89 -4.35 12.78
N LEU A 203 3.90 -3.86 13.54
CA LEU A 203 3.38 -4.58 14.71
C LEU A 203 2.78 -5.93 14.34
N LYS A 204 2.05 -6.01 13.25
CA LYS A 204 1.46 -7.28 12.78
C LYS A 204 2.54 -8.27 12.33
N LEU A 205 3.68 -7.78 11.85
CA LEU A 205 4.87 -8.57 11.49
C LEU A 205 5.73 -8.95 12.70
N GLY A 206 5.41 -8.48 13.91
CA GLY A 206 6.22 -8.70 15.10
C GLY A 206 7.48 -7.83 15.17
N GLN A 207 7.62 -6.84 14.33
CA GLN A 207 8.73 -5.88 14.27
C GLN A 207 8.51 -4.77 15.32
N VAL A 208 8.70 -5.10 16.59
CA VAL A 208 8.33 -4.24 17.73
C VAL A 208 9.20 -2.98 17.80
N ASP A 209 10.51 -3.11 17.59
CA ASP A 209 11.45 -2.00 17.69
C ASP A 209 11.26 -1.01 16.54
N GLU A 210 11.05 -1.50 15.33
CA GLU A 210 10.74 -0.69 14.15
C GLU A 210 9.40 0.04 14.33
N ALA A 211 8.36 -0.63 14.85
CA ALA A 211 7.07 -0.02 15.11
C ALA A 211 7.15 1.08 16.19
N LEU A 212 8.02 0.90 17.19
CA LEU A 212 8.28 1.93 18.21
C LEU A 212 8.99 3.14 17.60
N HIS A 213 10.01 2.89 16.77
CA HIS A 213 10.73 3.95 16.06
C HIS A 213 9.78 4.74 15.14
N THR A 214 9.05 4.05 14.28
CA THR A 214 8.07 4.68 13.38
C THR A 214 6.99 5.46 14.14
N SER A 215 6.57 4.98 15.33
CA SER A 215 5.63 5.73 16.17
C SER A 215 6.24 7.02 16.75
N ARG A 216 7.55 7.03 17.02
CA ARG A 216 8.28 8.26 17.41
C ARG A 216 8.36 9.25 16.25
N ASP A 217 8.57 8.76 15.03
CA ASP A 217 8.59 9.60 13.82
C ASP A 217 7.22 10.27 13.59
N VAL A 218 6.11 9.54 13.81
CA VAL A 218 4.78 10.15 13.80
C VAL A 218 4.68 11.30 14.83
N LEU A 219 5.13 11.06 16.07
CA LEU A 219 5.05 12.03 17.15
C LEU A 219 6.02 13.21 16.98
N PHE A 220 7.04 13.08 16.15
CA PHE A 220 7.89 14.20 15.76
C PHE A 220 7.15 15.15 14.81
N LEU A 221 6.35 14.62 13.87
CA LEU A 221 5.55 15.41 12.94
C LEU A 221 4.24 15.90 13.57
N ASP A 222 3.57 15.04 14.34
CA ASP A 222 2.30 15.32 15.03
C ASP A 222 2.38 14.87 16.50
N PRO A 223 2.84 15.75 17.41
CA PRO A 223 3.01 15.42 18.83
C PRO A 223 1.71 15.06 19.57
N GLN A 224 0.55 15.35 18.96
CA GLN A 224 -0.77 15.09 19.53
C GLN A 224 -1.47 13.89 18.88
N ASN A 225 -0.77 13.11 18.06
CA ASN A 225 -1.35 11.93 17.42
C ASN A 225 -1.70 10.83 18.43
N VAL A 226 -2.97 10.75 18.77
CA VAL A 226 -3.47 9.80 19.80
C VAL A 226 -3.14 8.35 19.44
N LYS A 227 -3.25 7.95 18.16
CA LYS A 227 -2.94 6.60 17.70
C LYS A 227 -1.47 6.24 17.92
N ALA A 228 -0.57 7.17 17.62
CA ALA A 228 0.87 6.98 17.81
C ALA A 228 1.24 6.98 19.31
N LEU A 229 0.68 7.89 20.09
CA LEU A 229 0.87 7.91 21.55
C LEU A 229 0.41 6.59 22.19
N PHE A 230 -0.77 6.11 21.83
CA PHE A 230 -1.26 4.84 22.37
C PHE A 230 -0.37 3.66 21.96
N ARG A 231 0.02 3.57 20.69
CA ARG A 231 0.92 2.53 20.20
C ARG A 231 2.27 2.56 20.90
N LYS A 232 2.90 3.75 20.97
CA LYS A 232 4.16 3.95 21.69
C LYS A 232 4.05 3.52 23.15
N GLY A 233 3.02 3.98 23.86
CA GLY A 233 2.84 3.65 25.27
C GLY A 233 2.63 2.16 25.51
N LYS A 234 1.87 1.49 24.65
CA LYS A 234 1.69 0.04 24.70
C LYS A 234 3.03 -0.69 24.49
N LEU A 235 3.78 -0.34 23.45
CA LEU A 235 5.06 -0.98 23.11
C LEU A 235 6.11 -0.78 24.21
N LEU A 236 6.19 0.40 24.81
CA LEU A 236 7.05 0.69 25.96
C LEU A 236 6.67 -0.17 27.17
N SER A 237 5.36 -0.33 27.44
CA SER A 237 4.87 -1.20 28.51
C SER A 237 5.27 -2.66 28.27
N ASP A 238 5.13 -3.15 27.05
CA ASP A 238 5.50 -4.52 26.67
C ASP A 238 7.03 -4.74 26.78
N LYS A 239 7.83 -3.69 26.63
CA LYS A 239 9.31 -3.71 26.81
C LYS A 239 9.76 -3.54 28.27
N GLY A 240 8.84 -3.24 29.20
CA GLY A 240 9.16 -2.99 30.60
C GLY A 240 9.59 -1.54 30.91
N GLU A 241 9.49 -0.63 29.95
CA GLU A 241 9.78 0.80 30.09
C GLU A 241 8.55 1.52 30.68
N TYR A 242 8.18 1.14 31.91
CA TYR A 242 6.86 1.46 32.49
C TYR A 242 6.66 2.94 32.77
N GLU A 243 7.69 3.67 33.16
CA GLU A 243 7.57 5.10 33.46
C GLU A 243 7.22 5.92 32.22
N GLU A 244 7.99 5.75 31.13
CA GLU A 244 7.73 6.43 29.85
C GLU A 244 6.40 5.98 29.24
N ALA A 245 6.06 4.68 29.36
CA ALA A 245 4.79 4.13 28.91
C ALA A 245 3.61 4.83 29.58
N MET A 246 3.66 5.00 30.92
CA MET A 246 2.61 5.63 31.69
C MET A 246 2.43 7.12 31.32
N GLU A 247 3.53 7.86 31.16
CA GLU A 247 3.47 9.26 30.73
C GLU A 247 2.86 9.40 29.34
N THR A 248 3.27 8.53 28.41
CA THR A 248 2.79 8.53 27.03
C THR A 248 1.28 8.21 26.98
N LEU A 249 0.84 7.19 27.72
CA LEU A 249 -0.58 6.81 27.80
C LEU A 249 -1.45 7.89 28.46
N LYS A 250 -0.94 8.58 29.49
CA LYS A 250 -1.63 9.71 30.10
C LYS A 250 -1.83 10.86 29.12
N LYS A 251 -0.82 11.16 28.28
CA LYS A 251 -0.95 12.18 27.23
C LYS A 251 -2.06 11.79 26.23
N ALA A 252 -2.07 10.54 25.76
CA ALA A 252 -3.10 10.04 24.87
C ALA A 252 -4.50 10.17 25.46
N LEU A 253 -4.66 9.79 26.75
CA LEU A 253 -5.95 9.84 27.45
C LEU A 253 -6.45 11.29 27.65
N LYS A 254 -5.54 12.25 27.85
CA LYS A 254 -5.87 13.66 27.98
C LYS A 254 -6.40 14.25 26.66
N LEU A 255 -5.83 13.82 25.54
CA LEU A 255 -6.23 14.30 24.21
C LEU A 255 -7.54 13.69 23.73
N GLU A 256 -7.76 12.40 24.00
CA GLU A 256 -8.95 11.65 23.55
C GLU A 256 -9.60 10.91 24.74
N PRO A 257 -10.45 11.57 25.51
CA PRO A 257 -11.11 10.95 26.68
C PRO A 257 -12.31 10.07 26.31
N SER A 258 -12.59 9.84 25.03
CA SER A 258 -13.74 9.03 24.58
C SER A 258 -13.70 7.60 25.10
N THR A 259 -14.85 6.99 25.31
CA THR A 259 -14.97 5.61 25.83
C THR A 259 -14.33 4.56 24.92
N LYS A 260 -14.28 4.80 23.60
CA LYS A 260 -13.67 3.88 22.63
C LYS A 260 -12.15 3.77 22.78
N VAL A 261 -11.49 4.87 23.14
CA VAL A 261 -10.02 4.95 23.31
C VAL A 261 -9.66 4.78 24.77
N ARG A 262 -10.51 5.30 25.70
CA ARG A 262 -10.27 5.23 27.15
C ARG A 262 -10.15 3.81 27.68
N GLY A 263 -11.00 2.88 27.23
CA GLY A 263 -11.00 1.50 27.71
C GLY A 263 -9.65 0.80 27.47
N PRO A 264 -9.15 0.72 26.24
CA PRO A 264 -7.85 0.16 25.93
C PRO A 264 -6.69 0.87 26.65
N ILE A 265 -6.67 2.21 26.65
CA ILE A 265 -5.60 2.99 27.32
C ILE A 265 -5.60 2.70 28.82
N MET A 266 -6.77 2.71 29.48
CA MET A 266 -6.86 2.43 30.92
C MET A 266 -6.41 1.02 31.25
N LYS A 267 -6.74 0.02 30.43
CA LYS A 267 -6.27 -1.35 30.62
C LYS A 267 -4.75 -1.42 30.63
N TYR A 268 -4.09 -0.86 29.63
CA TYR A 268 -2.62 -0.85 29.57
C TYR A 268 -2.00 0.03 30.65
N SER A 269 -2.57 1.17 30.97
CA SER A 269 -2.11 2.00 32.10
C SER A 269 -2.20 1.27 33.41
N PHE A 270 -3.26 0.51 33.67
CA PHE A 270 -3.43 -0.31 34.88
C PHE A 270 -2.40 -1.45 34.94
N PHE A 271 -2.18 -2.18 33.84
CA PHE A 271 -1.12 -3.19 33.77
C PHE A 271 0.26 -2.59 33.98
N THR A 272 0.53 -1.42 33.39
CA THR A 272 1.80 -0.72 33.57
C THR A 272 2.02 -0.32 35.03
N ILE A 273 0.99 0.15 35.73
CA ILE A 273 1.05 0.50 37.16
C ILE A 273 1.32 -0.73 38.02
N ILE A 274 0.63 -1.84 37.76
CA ILE A 274 0.85 -3.11 38.50
C ILE A 274 2.28 -3.59 38.24
N SER A 275 2.72 -3.64 37.01
CA SER A 275 4.06 -4.10 36.65
C SER A 275 5.14 -3.21 37.27
N LEU A 276 4.93 -1.90 37.28
CA LEU A 276 5.84 -0.96 37.94
C LEU A 276 5.88 -1.18 39.46
N SER A 277 4.75 -1.43 40.11
CA SER A 277 4.70 -1.70 41.56
C SER A 277 5.41 -3.01 41.92
N VAL A 278 5.25 -4.06 41.12
CA VAL A 278 5.96 -5.35 41.29
C VAL A 278 7.46 -5.16 41.07
N TYR A 279 7.85 -4.43 40.03
CA TYR A 279 9.25 -4.12 39.72
C TYR A 279 9.94 -3.34 40.86
N ILE A 280 9.27 -2.34 41.42
CA ILE A 280 9.79 -1.60 42.57
C ILE A 280 9.90 -2.52 43.80
N SER A 281 8.89 -3.35 44.08
CA SER A 281 8.89 -4.28 45.21
C SER A 281 9.93 -5.39 45.08
N SER A 282 10.44 -5.70 43.89
CA SER A 282 11.46 -6.68 43.65
C SER A 282 12.90 -6.12 43.78
N LYS A 283 13.02 -4.77 43.78
CA LYS A 283 14.33 -4.08 43.91
C LYS A 283 14.70 -3.71 45.36
N TYR A 284 13.73 -3.79 46.26
CA TYR A 284 13.91 -3.56 47.69
C TYR A 284 13.49 -4.80 48.49
#